data_d13fb129a9a950e0ad690a577e60d1af
#
_entry.id   d13fb129a9a950e0ad690a577e60d1af
#
_cell.length_a   1.000
_cell.length_b   1.000
_cell.length_c   1.000
_cell.angle_alpha   90.00
_cell.angle_beta   90.00
_cell.angle_gamma   90.00
#
_symmetry.space_group_name_H-M   'P 1'
#
loop_
_entity.id
_entity.type
_entity.pdbx_description
1 polymer ?
#
loop_
_entity_poly.entity_id
_entity_poly.type
_entity_poly.pdbx_seq_one_letter_code
_entity_poly.pdbx_strand_id
1 'polypeptide(L)'
;VPIPSTTVVVVTWRGREHITACLDALARQRPHRTLVVDNASDDGTADLVAAHPSRPETLRLPVNRGYAGGIAAALPRITTEYVAWLNDDAAPDDGWLAALEDALDATPDAAAATPSLLLADGSTQSVGVRLTADGHGADLVLAGREVFGFCGGAALLRRDALERAGGVPAGFFCYYEDTDTAWRLRLAGHRVLSVGPARVRHRHGASSDPGSRRFHRWNERNRLLMLLRCAPAATAVRELARFAAITALLPVRRDRPDAANFHVPLRLRVLLEVLARLPITVIQRWKISRRATVDRRVVWREWAGR
;
A
#
# COMPACT_ATOMS: atom_id res chain seq x y z
N VAL A 1 -25.15 -14.42 -16.34
CA VAL A 1 -23.99 -13.52 -16.27
C VAL A 1 -22.98 -14.16 -15.35
N PRO A 2 -21.71 -14.39 -15.76
CA PRO A 2 -20.70 -14.96 -14.89
C PRO A 2 -20.53 -14.09 -13.63
N ILE A 3 -20.41 -14.73 -12.49
CA ILE A 3 -20.15 -14.02 -11.21
C ILE A 3 -18.73 -13.44 -11.30
N PRO A 4 -18.55 -12.13 -11.10
CA PRO A 4 -17.22 -11.53 -11.13
C PRO A 4 -16.28 -12.14 -10.09
N SER A 5 -15.04 -12.48 -10.51
CA SER A 5 -14.00 -13.02 -9.62
C SER A 5 -13.35 -11.92 -8.76
N THR A 6 -13.41 -10.67 -9.20
CA THR A 6 -12.70 -9.53 -8.58
C THR A 6 -13.63 -8.41 -8.15
N THR A 7 -13.37 -7.83 -6.98
CA THR A 7 -13.84 -6.50 -6.60
C THR A 7 -12.66 -5.53 -6.66
N VAL A 8 -12.79 -4.48 -7.49
CA VAL A 8 -11.83 -3.36 -7.53
C VAL A 8 -12.27 -2.32 -6.52
N VAL A 9 -11.42 -2.04 -5.54
CA VAL A 9 -11.63 -1.02 -4.52
C VAL A 9 -10.87 0.24 -4.93
N VAL A 10 -11.61 1.32 -5.14
CA VAL A 10 -11.06 2.66 -5.41
C VAL A 10 -11.30 3.53 -4.20
N VAL A 11 -10.23 3.97 -3.53
CA VAL A 11 -10.33 4.90 -2.40
C VAL A 11 -10.12 6.31 -2.91
N THR A 12 -11.11 7.19 -2.71
CA THR A 12 -11.05 8.59 -3.14
C THR A 12 -11.22 9.55 -1.97
N TRP A 13 -10.48 10.65 -2.01
CA TRP A 13 -10.66 11.80 -1.14
C TRP A 13 -10.33 13.06 -1.91
N ARG A 14 -11.37 13.89 -2.19
CA ARG A 14 -11.24 15.09 -3.02
C ARG A 14 -10.68 14.77 -4.41
N GLY A 15 -11.19 13.67 -4.99
CA GLY A 15 -10.73 13.12 -6.27
C GLY A 15 -11.48 13.65 -7.49
N ARG A 16 -12.17 14.79 -7.38
CA ARG A 16 -13.01 15.37 -8.44
C ARG A 16 -12.35 15.44 -9.82
N GLU A 17 -11.02 15.72 -9.84
CA GLU A 17 -10.27 15.88 -11.09
C GLU A 17 -9.85 14.54 -11.72
N HIS A 18 -9.98 13.41 -10.99
CA HIS A 18 -9.37 12.14 -11.40
C HIS A 18 -10.36 11.00 -11.50
N ILE A 19 -11.36 10.96 -10.60
CA ILE A 19 -12.22 9.80 -10.40
C ILE A 19 -12.95 9.35 -11.66
N THR A 20 -13.39 10.27 -12.51
CA THR A 20 -14.11 9.93 -13.76
C THR A 20 -13.21 9.14 -14.69
N ALA A 21 -11.95 9.60 -14.92
CA ALA A 21 -11.02 8.90 -15.80
C ALA A 21 -10.65 7.51 -15.27
N CYS A 22 -10.54 7.35 -13.93
CA CYS A 22 -10.33 6.06 -13.29
C CYS A 22 -11.52 5.12 -13.55
N LEU A 23 -12.75 5.57 -13.34
CA LEU A 23 -13.97 4.78 -13.55
C LEU A 23 -14.20 4.44 -15.02
N ASP A 24 -13.91 5.36 -15.95
CA ASP A 24 -13.97 5.11 -17.40
C ASP A 24 -12.98 4.01 -17.81
N ALA A 25 -11.76 4.02 -17.25
CA ALA A 25 -10.77 2.99 -17.51
C ALA A 25 -11.19 1.63 -16.94
N LEU A 26 -11.81 1.61 -15.75
CA LEU A 26 -12.36 0.39 -15.16
C LEU A 26 -13.53 -0.17 -15.98
N ALA A 27 -14.41 0.67 -16.53
CA ALA A 27 -15.54 0.23 -17.33
C ALA A 27 -15.14 -0.58 -18.58
N ARG A 28 -13.88 -0.47 -19.03
CA ARG A 28 -13.34 -1.23 -20.17
C ARG A 28 -12.69 -2.56 -19.79
N GLN A 29 -12.55 -2.85 -18.49
CA GLN A 29 -11.94 -4.10 -18.03
C GLN A 29 -12.93 -5.28 -18.15
N ARG A 30 -12.42 -6.51 -18.03
CA ARG A 30 -13.29 -7.70 -17.91
C ARG A 30 -14.29 -7.54 -16.77
N PRO A 31 -15.42 -8.30 -16.76
CA PRO A 31 -16.47 -8.15 -15.74
C PRO A 31 -15.90 -8.24 -14.31
N HIS A 32 -16.17 -7.22 -13.50
CA HIS A 32 -15.74 -7.09 -12.11
C HIS A 32 -16.77 -6.25 -11.34
N ARG A 33 -16.67 -6.23 -10.02
CA ARG A 33 -17.37 -5.29 -9.15
C ARG A 33 -16.48 -4.09 -8.89
N THR A 34 -17.01 -2.88 -8.98
CA THR A 34 -16.30 -1.65 -8.56
C THR A 34 -16.91 -1.16 -7.26
N LEU A 35 -16.10 -1.01 -6.21
CA LEU A 35 -16.45 -0.42 -4.93
C LEU A 35 -15.63 0.85 -4.71
N VAL A 36 -16.29 2.01 -4.85
CA VAL A 36 -15.67 3.30 -4.53
C VAL A 36 -15.86 3.61 -3.04
N VAL A 37 -14.75 3.80 -2.34
CA VAL A 37 -14.75 4.28 -0.95
C VAL A 37 -14.51 5.78 -0.96
N ASP A 38 -15.59 6.55 -0.81
CA ASP A 38 -15.50 8.00 -0.62
C ASP A 38 -15.10 8.32 0.83
N ASN A 39 -13.89 8.78 1.00
CA ASN A 39 -13.23 9.00 2.29
C ASN A 39 -13.58 10.38 2.87
N ALA A 40 -14.88 10.73 2.89
CA ALA A 40 -15.46 12.01 3.30
C ALA A 40 -15.03 13.18 2.40
N SER A 41 -15.18 13.05 1.08
CA SER A 41 -14.94 14.15 0.14
C SER A 41 -16.00 15.25 0.28
N ASP A 42 -15.58 16.50 0.10
CA ASP A 42 -16.40 17.72 0.20
C ASP A 42 -16.29 18.64 -1.04
N ASP A 43 -15.76 18.09 -2.16
CA ASP A 43 -15.46 18.80 -3.41
C ASP A 43 -16.39 18.45 -4.59
N GLY A 44 -17.47 17.65 -4.34
CA GLY A 44 -18.37 17.14 -5.37
C GLY A 44 -17.94 15.80 -5.97
N THR A 45 -16.88 15.16 -5.47
CA THR A 45 -16.46 13.80 -5.90
C THR A 45 -17.59 12.80 -5.81
N ALA A 46 -18.37 12.80 -4.70
CA ALA A 46 -19.46 11.86 -4.48
C ALA A 46 -20.55 11.96 -5.57
N ASP A 47 -20.85 13.17 -6.02
CA ASP A 47 -21.86 13.42 -7.06
C ASP A 47 -21.38 12.87 -8.42
N LEU A 48 -20.10 13.06 -8.75
CA LEU A 48 -19.50 12.48 -9.97
C LEU A 48 -19.55 10.95 -9.96
N VAL A 49 -19.24 10.32 -8.83
CA VAL A 49 -19.31 8.86 -8.67
C VAL A 49 -20.75 8.36 -8.84
N ALA A 50 -21.71 9.03 -8.21
CA ALA A 50 -23.13 8.67 -8.28
C ALA A 50 -23.72 8.83 -9.70
N ALA A 51 -23.26 9.85 -10.45
CA ALA A 51 -23.70 10.12 -11.82
C ALA A 51 -22.99 9.27 -12.87
N HIS A 52 -21.94 8.52 -12.50
CA HIS A 52 -21.10 7.80 -13.46
C HIS A 52 -21.87 6.66 -14.15
N PRO A 53 -21.78 6.50 -15.51
CA PRO A 53 -22.52 5.48 -16.26
C PRO A 53 -22.28 4.04 -15.82
N SER A 54 -21.08 3.71 -15.28
CA SER A 54 -20.75 2.36 -14.78
C SER A 54 -21.46 2.01 -13.47
N ARG A 55 -22.09 2.97 -12.78
CA ARG A 55 -22.84 2.80 -11.52
C ARG A 55 -22.07 1.99 -10.47
N PRO A 56 -20.87 2.41 -10.04
CA PRO A 56 -20.10 1.68 -9.05
C PRO A 56 -20.82 1.64 -7.70
N GLU A 57 -20.62 0.57 -6.94
CA GLU A 57 -21.02 0.57 -5.53
C GLU A 57 -20.26 1.65 -4.78
N THR A 58 -20.91 2.33 -3.83
CA THR A 58 -20.27 3.39 -3.05
C THR A 58 -20.36 3.11 -1.55
N LEU A 59 -19.22 3.28 -0.88
CA LEU A 59 -19.11 3.32 0.58
C LEU A 59 -18.62 4.70 1.00
N ARG A 60 -19.52 5.55 1.51
CA ARG A 60 -19.12 6.85 2.06
C ARG A 60 -18.75 6.73 3.52
N LEU A 61 -17.54 7.18 3.88
CA LEU A 61 -17.07 7.23 5.26
C LEU A 61 -17.44 8.59 5.89
N PRO A 62 -17.72 8.64 7.18
CA PRO A 62 -18.08 9.89 7.87
C PRO A 62 -16.88 10.82 8.09
N VAL A 63 -15.66 10.29 8.05
CA VAL A 63 -14.40 11.03 8.21
C VAL A 63 -13.31 10.42 7.34
N ASN A 64 -12.34 11.22 6.93
CA ASN A 64 -11.17 10.74 6.19
C ASN A 64 -10.31 9.84 7.08
N ARG A 65 -10.23 8.56 6.73
CA ARG A 65 -9.46 7.51 7.44
C ARG A 65 -8.14 7.18 6.72
N GLY A 66 -7.78 7.95 5.71
CA GLY A 66 -6.63 7.69 4.84
C GLY A 66 -6.84 6.50 3.92
N TYR A 67 -5.85 6.24 3.05
CA TYR A 67 -5.92 5.15 2.07
C TYR A 67 -6.05 3.79 2.76
N ALA A 68 -5.18 3.51 3.74
CA ALA A 68 -5.20 2.26 4.49
C ALA A 68 -6.54 2.02 5.20
N GLY A 69 -7.13 3.07 5.80
CA GLY A 69 -8.43 3.01 6.45
C GLY A 69 -9.59 2.83 5.48
N GLY A 70 -9.49 3.41 4.29
CA GLY A 70 -10.45 3.25 3.20
C GLY A 70 -10.49 1.80 2.69
N ILE A 71 -9.33 1.24 2.34
CA ILE A 71 -9.23 -0.18 1.92
C ILE A 71 -9.75 -1.10 3.04
N ALA A 72 -9.34 -0.88 4.30
CA ALA A 72 -9.79 -1.70 5.42
C ALA A 72 -11.31 -1.65 5.63
N ALA A 73 -11.95 -0.50 5.39
CA ALA A 73 -13.40 -0.34 5.49
C ALA A 73 -14.16 -1.07 4.36
N ALA A 74 -13.53 -1.27 3.20
CA ALA A 74 -14.10 -2.00 2.07
C ALA A 74 -14.12 -3.53 2.31
N LEU A 75 -13.10 -4.08 2.99
CA LEU A 75 -12.91 -5.54 3.09
C LEU A 75 -14.16 -6.32 3.52
N PRO A 76 -14.97 -5.90 4.51
CA PRO A 76 -16.17 -6.62 4.92
C PRO A 76 -17.26 -6.73 3.84
N ARG A 77 -17.20 -5.92 2.78
CA ARG A 77 -18.15 -5.91 1.65
C ARG A 77 -17.69 -6.78 0.48
N ILE A 78 -16.45 -7.28 0.51
CA ILE A 78 -15.84 -8.04 -0.56
C ILE A 78 -16.12 -9.52 -0.36
N THR A 79 -16.81 -10.12 -1.33
CA THR A 79 -17.13 -11.56 -1.34
C THR A 79 -16.46 -12.31 -2.49
N THR A 80 -15.83 -11.58 -3.41
CA THR A 80 -15.11 -12.11 -4.57
C THR A 80 -13.80 -12.78 -4.15
N GLU A 81 -13.27 -13.64 -5.03
CA GLU A 81 -12.00 -14.34 -4.80
C GLU A 81 -10.83 -13.38 -4.69
N TYR A 82 -10.82 -12.37 -5.55
CA TYR A 82 -9.78 -11.34 -5.61
C TYR A 82 -10.28 -9.99 -5.12
N VAL A 83 -9.35 -9.20 -4.59
CA VAL A 83 -9.53 -7.78 -4.33
C VAL A 83 -8.42 -7.00 -5.04
N ALA A 84 -8.80 -6.08 -5.90
CA ALA A 84 -7.86 -5.14 -6.49
C ALA A 84 -7.87 -3.83 -5.72
N TRP A 85 -6.69 -3.28 -5.43
CA TRP A 85 -6.52 -1.92 -4.94
C TRP A 85 -6.20 -1.03 -6.13
N LEU A 86 -6.82 0.12 -6.19
CA LEU A 86 -6.57 1.10 -7.25
C LEU A 86 -6.74 2.52 -6.68
N ASN A 87 -5.76 3.39 -6.94
CA ASN A 87 -5.89 4.81 -6.62
C ASN A 87 -6.89 5.48 -7.55
N ASP A 88 -7.57 6.53 -7.08
CA ASP A 88 -8.52 7.32 -7.87
C ASP A 88 -7.86 8.17 -8.96
N ASP A 89 -6.53 8.42 -8.87
CA ASP A 89 -5.70 9.09 -9.87
C ASP A 89 -4.96 8.11 -10.81
N ALA A 90 -5.39 6.86 -10.83
CA ALA A 90 -4.84 5.78 -11.65
C ALA A 90 -5.85 5.33 -12.71
N ALA A 91 -5.38 5.15 -13.95
CA ALA A 91 -6.16 4.67 -15.08
C ALA A 91 -5.52 3.41 -15.66
N PRO A 92 -6.10 2.22 -15.44
CA PRO A 92 -5.59 0.99 -16.02
C PRO A 92 -5.77 0.94 -17.54
N ASP A 93 -4.75 0.47 -18.26
CA ASP A 93 -4.84 0.16 -19.68
C ASP A 93 -5.74 -1.08 -19.90
N ASP A 94 -6.24 -1.26 -21.12
CA ASP A 94 -7.09 -2.40 -21.47
C ASP A 94 -6.38 -3.73 -21.22
N GLY A 95 -7.10 -4.69 -20.63
CA GLY A 95 -6.55 -6.01 -20.27
C GLY A 95 -5.76 -6.06 -18.95
N TRP A 96 -5.63 -4.93 -18.22
CA TRP A 96 -4.92 -4.89 -16.94
C TRP A 96 -5.43 -5.94 -15.93
N LEU A 97 -6.76 -5.97 -15.71
CA LEU A 97 -7.35 -6.89 -14.74
C LEU A 97 -7.19 -8.34 -15.18
N ALA A 98 -7.38 -8.60 -16.48
CA ALA A 98 -7.21 -9.93 -17.05
C ALA A 98 -5.79 -10.47 -16.80
N ALA A 99 -4.77 -9.67 -17.14
CA ALA A 99 -3.38 -10.09 -16.97
C ALA A 99 -3.01 -10.38 -15.52
N LEU A 100 -3.55 -9.63 -14.56
CA LEU A 100 -3.30 -9.86 -13.13
C LEU A 100 -3.99 -11.13 -12.62
N GLU A 101 -5.27 -11.35 -12.99
CA GLU A 101 -6.02 -12.55 -12.61
C GLU A 101 -5.35 -13.80 -13.21
N ASP A 102 -5.08 -13.79 -14.52
CA ASP A 102 -4.43 -14.91 -15.22
C ASP A 102 -3.05 -15.26 -14.61
N ALA A 103 -2.28 -14.25 -14.16
CA ALA A 103 -1.00 -14.46 -13.50
C ALA A 103 -1.14 -15.12 -12.12
N LEU A 104 -2.15 -14.72 -11.33
CA LEU A 104 -2.43 -15.35 -10.04
C LEU A 104 -2.99 -16.76 -10.23
N ASP A 105 -3.91 -16.98 -11.19
CA ASP A 105 -4.48 -18.29 -11.49
C ASP A 105 -3.39 -19.29 -11.89
N ALA A 106 -2.42 -18.86 -12.70
CA ALA A 106 -1.27 -19.67 -13.10
C ALA A 106 -0.23 -19.87 -11.97
N THR A 107 -0.36 -19.21 -10.81
CA THR A 107 0.62 -19.26 -9.72
C THR A 107 -0.10 -19.36 -8.37
N PRO A 108 -0.61 -20.55 -7.98
CA PRO A 108 -1.46 -20.69 -6.77
C PRO A 108 -0.78 -20.32 -5.45
N ASP A 109 0.54 -20.37 -5.37
CA ASP A 109 1.34 -19.96 -4.20
C ASP A 109 1.58 -18.42 -4.14
N ALA A 110 1.20 -17.68 -5.18
CA ALA A 110 1.21 -16.22 -5.16
C ALA A 110 -0.08 -15.65 -4.56
N ALA A 111 0.05 -14.71 -3.63
CA ALA A 111 -1.08 -14.04 -2.99
C ALA A 111 -1.33 -12.64 -3.52
N ALA A 112 -0.39 -12.05 -4.24
CA ALA A 112 -0.52 -10.72 -4.82
C ALA A 112 0.21 -10.60 -6.16
N ALA A 113 -0.32 -9.73 -7.01
CA ALA A 113 0.25 -9.34 -8.28
C ALA A 113 0.25 -7.81 -8.41
N THR A 114 1.37 -7.23 -8.83
CA THR A 114 1.53 -5.80 -9.09
C THR A 114 1.71 -5.53 -10.57
N PRO A 115 1.02 -4.53 -11.16
CA PRO A 115 1.22 -4.13 -12.55
C PRO A 115 2.47 -3.26 -12.72
N SER A 116 2.75 -2.88 -13.95
CA SER A 116 3.63 -1.74 -14.26
C SER A 116 2.86 -0.43 -14.09
N LEU A 117 3.23 0.37 -13.08
CA LEU A 117 2.74 1.73 -12.94
C LEU A 117 3.61 2.66 -13.78
N LEU A 118 2.97 3.48 -14.61
CA LEU A 118 3.61 4.42 -15.51
C LEU A 118 3.26 5.85 -15.12
N LEU A 119 4.24 6.74 -15.18
CA LEU A 119 4.04 8.17 -15.04
C LEU A 119 3.39 8.77 -16.31
N ALA A 120 2.99 10.04 -16.24
CA ALA A 120 2.34 10.73 -17.36
C ALA A 120 3.21 10.81 -18.63
N ASP A 121 4.54 10.80 -18.49
CA ASP A 121 5.52 10.78 -19.59
C ASP A 121 5.79 9.38 -20.14
N GLY A 122 5.11 8.35 -19.62
CA GLY A 122 5.27 6.96 -20.01
C GLY A 122 6.46 6.25 -19.35
N SER A 123 7.25 6.93 -18.55
CA SER A 123 8.33 6.29 -17.78
C SER A 123 7.77 5.38 -16.69
N THR A 124 8.52 4.35 -16.33
CA THR A 124 8.12 3.41 -15.28
C THR A 124 8.28 4.06 -13.91
N GLN A 125 7.19 4.19 -13.18
CA GLN A 125 7.19 4.58 -11.77
C GLN A 125 7.53 3.38 -10.88
N SER A 126 6.81 2.27 -11.05
CA SER A 126 6.95 1.09 -10.21
C SER A 126 6.52 -0.18 -10.94
N VAL A 127 7.28 -1.25 -10.77
CA VAL A 127 6.90 -2.62 -11.14
C VAL A 127 6.84 -3.52 -9.90
N GLY A 128 6.84 -2.93 -8.73
CA GLY A 128 6.83 -3.56 -7.42
C GLY A 128 7.67 -2.81 -6.42
N VAL A 129 7.71 -3.31 -5.20
CA VAL A 129 8.44 -2.71 -4.07
C VAL A 129 9.57 -3.64 -3.65
N ARG A 130 10.76 -3.06 -3.41
CA ARG A 130 11.88 -3.71 -2.72
C ARG A 130 11.99 -3.25 -1.28
N LEU A 131 12.65 -4.05 -0.46
CA LEU A 131 13.00 -3.71 0.91
C LEU A 131 14.47 -3.30 0.98
N THR A 132 14.75 -2.08 1.44
CA THR A 132 16.14 -1.62 1.62
C THR A 132 16.80 -2.26 2.84
N ALA A 133 18.14 -2.18 2.95
CA ALA A 133 18.90 -2.73 4.08
C ALA A 133 18.55 -2.11 5.45
N ASP A 134 17.94 -0.92 5.45
CA ASP A 134 17.48 -0.22 6.66
C ASP A 134 15.93 -0.25 6.78
N GLY A 135 15.27 -1.08 5.97
CA GLY A 135 13.86 -1.40 6.09
C GLY A 135 12.90 -0.35 5.53
N HIS A 136 13.36 0.45 4.55
CA HIS A 136 12.42 1.22 3.73
C HIS A 136 11.81 0.35 2.63
N GLY A 137 10.54 0.61 2.30
CA GLY A 137 9.96 0.21 1.03
C GLY A 137 10.39 1.22 -0.04
N ALA A 138 10.84 0.73 -1.18
CA ALA A 138 11.21 1.58 -2.32
C ALA A 138 10.71 0.97 -3.62
N ASP A 139 10.23 1.80 -4.52
CA ASP A 139 9.77 1.37 -5.83
C ASP A 139 10.90 0.75 -6.65
N LEU A 140 10.56 -0.28 -7.42
CA LEU A 140 11.41 -0.89 -8.44
C LEU A 140 10.96 -0.39 -9.81
N VAL A 141 11.91 0.07 -10.62
CA VAL A 141 11.65 0.43 -12.04
C VAL A 141 11.91 -0.72 -13.00
N LEU A 142 12.62 -1.74 -12.55
CA LEU A 142 12.87 -3.00 -13.23
C LEU A 142 12.75 -4.15 -12.23
N ALA A 143 12.09 -5.22 -12.62
CA ALA A 143 11.98 -6.42 -11.79
C ALA A 143 11.94 -7.68 -12.67
N GLY A 144 12.31 -8.82 -12.08
CA GLY A 144 11.96 -10.14 -12.58
C GLY A 144 10.46 -10.44 -12.31
N ARG A 145 10.08 -11.70 -12.50
CA ARG A 145 8.70 -12.15 -12.28
C ARG A 145 8.24 -12.04 -10.83
N GLU A 146 9.14 -12.00 -9.88
CA GLU A 146 8.85 -11.98 -8.44
C GLU A 146 9.52 -10.77 -7.78
N VAL A 147 8.79 -10.08 -6.89
CA VAL A 147 9.22 -8.89 -6.15
C VAL A 147 8.90 -9.03 -4.67
N PHE A 148 9.56 -8.28 -3.80
CA PHE A 148 9.26 -8.30 -2.36
C PHE A 148 7.80 -7.94 -2.09
N GLY A 149 7.32 -6.86 -2.67
CA GLY A 149 5.98 -6.32 -2.43
C GLY A 149 5.38 -5.65 -3.66
N PHE A 150 4.13 -5.30 -3.54
CA PHE A 150 3.36 -4.58 -4.55
C PHE A 150 3.27 -3.09 -4.21
N CYS A 151 3.07 -2.24 -5.21
CA CYS A 151 2.77 -0.82 -5.00
C CYS A 151 1.27 -0.64 -4.69
N GLY A 152 0.95 0.10 -3.62
CA GLY A 152 -0.43 0.35 -3.18
C GLY A 152 -1.29 1.13 -4.19
N GLY A 153 -0.66 1.81 -5.16
CA GLY A 153 -1.37 2.55 -6.21
C GLY A 153 -2.18 1.66 -7.16
N ALA A 154 -1.72 0.41 -7.39
CA ALA A 154 -2.47 -0.62 -8.11
C ALA A 154 -1.92 -2.01 -7.79
N ALA A 155 -2.78 -2.94 -7.37
CA ALA A 155 -2.41 -4.33 -7.11
C ALA A 155 -3.64 -5.23 -7.11
N LEU A 156 -3.45 -6.52 -7.40
CA LEU A 156 -4.47 -7.57 -7.23
C LEU A 156 -4.02 -8.53 -6.13
N LEU A 157 -4.90 -8.87 -5.19
CA LEU A 157 -4.61 -9.76 -4.09
C LEU A 157 -5.67 -10.89 -3.99
N ARG A 158 -5.23 -12.10 -3.60
CA ARG A 158 -6.17 -13.11 -3.13
C ARG A 158 -6.78 -12.66 -1.81
N ARG A 159 -8.11 -12.51 -1.78
CA ARG A 159 -8.84 -12.01 -0.60
C ARG A 159 -8.57 -12.88 0.63
N ASP A 160 -8.65 -14.19 0.50
CA ASP A 160 -8.46 -15.14 1.59
C ASP A 160 -7.03 -15.08 2.17
N ALA A 161 -6.01 -14.94 1.34
CA ALA A 161 -4.61 -14.77 1.79
C ALA A 161 -4.43 -13.44 2.53
N LEU A 162 -5.04 -12.34 2.03
CA LEU A 162 -5.05 -11.05 2.69
C LEU A 162 -5.71 -11.13 4.07
N GLU A 163 -6.87 -11.77 4.19
CA GLU A 163 -7.60 -11.96 5.45
C GLU A 163 -6.79 -12.81 6.43
N ARG A 164 -6.25 -13.93 5.98
CA ARG A 164 -5.37 -14.80 6.81
C ARG A 164 -4.11 -14.06 7.26
N ALA A 165 -3.54 -13.19 6.43
CA ALA A 165 -2.41 -12.34 6.83
C ALA A 165 -2.79 -11.23 7.81
N GLY A 166 -4.09 -10.99 8.07
CA GLY A 166 -4.62 -10.03 9.02
C GLY A 166 -5.12 -8.72 8.42
N GLY A 167 -5.51 -8.73 7.15
CA GLY A 167 -6.10 -7.58 6.48
C GLY A 167 -5.11 -6.42 6.26
N VAL A 168 -5.60 -5.21 6.28
CA VAL A 168 -4.84 -3.99 6.03
C VAL A 168 -4.55 -3.24 7.33
N PRO A 169 -3.36 -2.64 7.53
CA PRO A 169 -3.03 -1.89 8.73
C PRO A 169 -3.73 -0.51 8.74
N ALA A 170 -5.04 -0.48 8.98
CA ALA A 170 -5.88 0.72 8.91
C ALA A 170 -5.34 1.94 9.70
N GLY A 171 -4.62 1.68 10.81
CA GLY A 171 -4.02 2.73 11.64
C GLY A 171 -2.81 3.44 11.02
N PHE A 172 -2.35 3.00 9.85
CA PHE A 172 -1.25 3.66 9.12
C PHE A 172 -1.71 4.97 8.46
N PHE A 173 -2.96 5.09 8.13
CA PHE A 173 -3.57 6.19 7.41
C PHE A 173 -3.13 6.20 5.93
N CYS A 174 -1.85 6.44 5.66
CA CYS A 174 -1.26 6.46 4.32
C CYS A 174 0.22 6.10 4.41
N TYR A 175 0.75 5.43 3.38
CA TYR A 175 2.10 4.91 3.20
C TYR A 175 2.43 3.71 4.07
N TYR A 176 3.16 2.75 3.50
CA TYR A 176 3.57 1.47 4.08
C TYR A 176 2.45 0.47 4.35
N GLU A 177 1.19 0.76 4.06
CA GLU A 177 0.11 -0.24 4.16
C GLU A 177 0.31 -1.38 3.17
N ASP A 178 0.83 -1.09 1.98
CA ASP A 178 1.20 -2.03 0.94
C ASP A 178 2.42 -2.87 1.34
N THR A 179 3.49 -2.23 1.74
CA THR A 179 4.76 -2.84 2.14
C THR A 179 4.58 -3.71 3.40
N ASP A 180 3.81 -3.25 4.40
CA ASP A 180 3.46 -4.04 5.59
C ASP A 180 2.61 -5.26 5.22
N THR A 181 1.62 -5.08 4.33
CA THR A 181 0.76 -6.18 3.87
C THR A 181 1.57 -7.20 3.08
N ALA A 182 2.41 -6.76 2.14
CA ALA A 182 3.29 -7.64 1.37
C ALA A 182 4.24 -8.42 2.29
N TRP A 183 4.84 -7.76 3.29
CA TRP A 183 5.70 -8.44 4.26
C TRP A 183 4.97 -9.55 5.02
N ARG A 184 3.72 -9.29 5.45
CA ARG A 184 2.91 -10.30 6.13
C ARG A 184 2.53 -11.46 5.22
N LEU A 185 2.26 -11.22 3.95
CA LEU A 185 2.05 -12.26 2.94
C LEU A 185 3.32 -13.10 2.77
N ARG A 186 4.52 -12.48 2.71
CA ARG A 186 5.81 -13.20 2.68
C ARG A 186 6.04 -14.04 3.93
N LEU A 187 5.71 -13.52 5.11
CA LEU A 187 5.80 -14.28 6.36
C LEU A 187 4.81 -15.46 6.40
N ALA A 188 3.68 -15.37 5.72
CA ALA A 188 2.74 -16.46 5.53
C ALA A 188 3.14 -17.46 4.42
N GLY A 189 4.31 -17.26 3.77
CA GLY A 189 4.84 -18.17 2.75
C GLY A 189 4.38 -17.86 1.32
N HIS A 190 3.68 -16.76 1.10
CA HIS A 190 3.17 -16.41 -0.23
C HIS A 190 4.16 -15.61 -1.05
N ARG A 191 4.04 -15.75 -2.38
CA ARG A 191 4.79 -14.97 -3.36
C ARG A 191 4.02 -13.70 -3.77
N VAL A 192 4.76 -12.71 -4.29
CA VAL A 192 4.22 -11.49 -4.91
C VAL A 192 4.81 -11.39 -6.32
N LEU A 193 3.95 -11.29 -7.32
CA LEU A 193 4.35 -11.28 -8.73
C LEU A 193 4.41 -9.86 -9.28
N SER A 194 5.37 -9.62 -10.18
CA SER A 194 5.38 -8.46 -11.08
C SER A 194 4.85 -8.89 -12.45
N VAL A 195 3.82 -8.20 -12.95
CA VAL A 195 3.10 -8.56 -14.17
C VAL A 195 3.24 -7.43 -15.20
N GLY A 196 4.33 -7.47 -15.98
CA GLY A 196 4.68 -6.44 -16.95
C GLY A 196 3.60 -6.08 -17.98
N PRO A 197 2.82 -7.04 -18.52
CA PRO A 197 1.72 -6.76 -19.45
C PRO A 197 0.56 -5.95 -18.83
N ALA A 198 0.34 -6.08 -17.53
CA ALA A 198 -0.65 -5.26 -16.82
C ALA A 198 -0.08 -3.85 -16.61
N ARG A 199 -0.70 -2.83 -17.21
CA ARG A 199 -0.22 -1.45 -17.15
C ARG A 199 -1.26 -0.52 -16.56
N VAL A 200 -0.79 0.46 -15.76
CA VAL A 200 -1.63 1.49 -15.15
C VAL A 200 -0.93 2.84 -15.28
N ARG A 201 -1.60 3.82 -15.83
CA ARG A 201 -1.14 5.21 -15.83
C ARG A 201 -1.53 5.87 -14.53
N HIS A 202 -0.55 6.42 -13.82
CA HIS A 202 -0.72 6.96 -12.48
C HIS A 202 -0.24 8.41 -12.41
N ARG A 203 -1.07 9.32 -11.93
CA ARG A 203 -0.73 10.75 -11.83
C ARG A 203 0.17 11.10 -10.66
N HIS A 204 0.68 10.17 -9.95
CA HIS A 204 1.58 10.25 -8.79
C HIS A 204 1.63 11.61 -8.07
N GLY A 205 1.29 11.62 -6.78
CA GLY A 205 1.38 12.84 -5.97
C GLY A 205 0.15 13.74 -5.99
N ALA A 206 -0.96 13.35 -6.65
CA ALA A 206 -2.19 14.14 -6.69
C ALA A 206 -2.76 14.44 -5.29
N SER A 207 -2.60 13.50 -4.34
CA SER A 207 -3.12 13.62 -2.96
C SER A 207 -2.05 13.91 -1.91
N SER A 208 -0.75 13.91 -2.25
CA SER A 208 0.33 14.06 -1.27
C SER A 208 1.57 14.71 -1.86
N ASP A 209 2.04 15.77 -1.21
CA ASP A 209 3.32 16.40 -1.48
C ASP A 209 4.44 15.62 -0.77
N PRO A 210 5.38 14.94 -1.53
CA PRO A 210 6.50 14.19 -0.95
C PRO A 210 7.46 15.04 -0.11
N GLY A 211 7.47 16.37 -0.30
CA GLY A 211 8.24 17.32 0.51
C GLY A 211 7.57 17.69 1.83
N SER A 212 6.29 17.38 2.00
CA SER A 212 5.51 17.86 3.13
C SER A 212 5.91 17.21 4.47
N ARG A 213 5.74 17.97 5.56
CA ARG A 213 5.90 17.44 6.92
C ARG A 213 4.95 16.26 7.22
N ARG A 214 3.75 16.24 6.61
CA ARG A 214 2.78 15.15 6.78
C ARG A 214 3.28 13.87 6.14
N PHE A 215 3.80 13.95 4.90
CA PHE A 215 4.42 12.84 4.20
C PHE A 215 5.52 12.21 5.06
N HIS A 216 6.53 13.00 5.45
CA HIS A 216 7.67 12.50 6.23
C HIS A 216 7.26 11.93 7.60
N ARG A 217 6.26 12.54 8.26
CA ARG A 217 5.73 12.02 9.53
C ARG A 217 5.11 10.64 9.38
N TRP A 218 4.21 10.46 8.41
CA TRP A 218 3.56 9.17 8.20
C TRP A 218 4.54 8.13 7.70
N ASN A 219 5.40 8.48 6.77
CA ASN A 219 6.40 7.61 6.18
C ASN A 219 7.33 7.03 7.26
N GLU A 220 7.97 7.87 8.08
CA GLU A 220 8.89 7.41 9.13
C GLU A 220 8.18 6.66 10.25
N ARG A 221 7.01 7.15 10.69
CA ARG A 221 6.22 6.45 11.71
C ARG A 221 5.84 5.05 11.26
N ASN A 222 5.29 4.94 10.06
CA ASN A 222 4.78 3.68 9.55
C ASN A 222 5.91 2.70 9.24
N ARG A 223 7.06 3.19 8.73
CA ARG A 223 8.28 2.38 8.60
C ARG A 223 8.69 1.75 9.92
N LEU A 224 8.81 2.54 10.99
CA LEU A 224 9.18 2.03 12.31
C LEU A 224 8.15 1.05 12.87
N LEU A 225 6.85 1.34 12.72
CA LEU A 225 5.78 0.43 13.14
C LEU A 225 5.80 -0.87 12.33
N MET A 226 6.01 -0.82 11.01
CA MET A 226 6.15 -1.99 10.15
C MET A 226 7.35 -2.84 10.56
N LEU A 227 8.52 -2.23 10.83
CA LEU A 227 9.70 -2.93 11.32
C LEU A 227 9.41 -3.64 12.66
N LEU A 228 8.78 -2.95 13.60
CA LEU A 228 8.39 -3.53 14.89
C LEU A 228 7.40 -4.70 14.72
N ARG A 229 6.52 -4.67 13.73
CA ARG A 229 5.55 -5.71 13.43
C ARG A 229 6.15 -6.92 12.71
N CYS A 230 6.97 -6.68 11.67
CA CYS A 230 7.33 -7.67 10.68
C CYS A 230 8.80 -8.08 10.70
N ALA A 231 9.74 -7.19 11.02
CA ALA A 231 11.17 -7.47 10.96
C ALA A 231 11.67 -8.40 12.08
N PRO A 232 12.86 -9.00 11.94
CA PRO A 232 13.58 -9.60 13.08
C PRO A 232 13.71 -8.61 14.24
N ALA A 233 13.56 -9.07 15.49
CA ALA A 233 13.52 -8.18 16.65
C ALA A 233 14.76 -7.30 16.77
N ALA A 234 15.96 -7.89 16.56
CA ALA A 234 17.21 -7.15 16.61
C ALA A 234 17.28 -6.02 15.55
N THR A 235 16.77 -6.29 14.33
CA THR A 235 16.69 -5.28 13.27
C THR A 235 15.73 -4.16 13.66
N ALA A 236 14.53 -4.49 14.15
CA ALA A 236 13.55 -3.50 14.56
C ALA A 236 14.07 -2.59 15.68
N VAL A 237 14.71 -3.17 16.70
CA VAL A 237 15.32 -2.42 17.81
C VAL A 237 16.47 -1.55 17.31
N ARG A 238 17.35 -2.09 16.47
CA ARG A 238 18.46 -1.33 15.89
C ARG A 238 17.98 -0.10 15.11
N GLU A 239 16.98 -0.25 14.26
CA GLU A 239 16.49 0.86 13.44
C GLU A 239 15.72 1.91 14.29
N LEU A 240 15.00 1.49 15.31
CA LEU A 240 14.38 2.41 16.26
C LEU A 240 15.45 3.20 17.06
N ALA A 241 16.47 2.50 17.56
CA ALA A 241 17.59 3.13 18.28
C ALA A 241 18.38 4.08 17.36
N ARG A 242 18.64 3.68 16.10
CA ARG A 242 19.26 4.53 15.09
C ARG A 242 18.45 5.79 14.82
N PHE A 243 17.12 5.66 14.67
CA PHE A 243 16.24 6.81 14.48
C PHE A 243 16.30 7.77 15.69
N ALA A 244 16.25 7.24 16.90
CA ALA A 244 16.35 8.03 18.14
C ALA A 244 17.73 8.70 18.27
N ALA A 245 18.84 7.99 18.02
CA ALA A 245 20.19 8.52 18.08
C ALA A 245 20.39 9.67 17.07
N ILE A 246 19.96 9.48 15.81
CA ILE A 246 20.01 10.57 14.81
C ILE A 246 19.21 11.77 15.32
N THR A 247 18.02 11.57 15.88
CA THR A 247 17.17 12.65 16.41
C THR A 247 17.89 13.44 17.51
N ALA A 248 18.56 12.74 18.44
CA ALA A 248 19.32 13.35 19.53
C ALA A 248 20.57 14.13 19.04
N LEU A 249 21.20 13.66 17.97
CA LEU A 249 22.43 14.27 17.43
C LEU A 249 22.16 15.44 16.47
N LEU A 250 20.94 15.54 15.90
CA LEU A 250 20.60 16.60 14.95
C LEU A 250 20.84 18.03 15.50
N PRO A 251 20.57 18.38 16.78
CA PRO A 251 20.79 19.72 17.30
C PRO A 251 22.25 20.19 17.22
N VAL A 252 23.22 19.28 17.34
CA VAL A 252 24.67 19.58 17.35
C VAL A 252 25.34 19.40 16.00
N ARG A 253 24.65 18.89 14.98
CA ARG A 253 25.17 18.76 13.63
C ARG A 253 25.25 20.12 12.93
N ARG A 254 26.44 20.42 12.37
CA ARG A 254 26.67 21.67 11.58
C ARG A 254 26.00 21.60 10.21
N ASP A 255 26.10 20.48 9.51
CA ASP A 255 25.49 20.27 8.19
C ASP A 255 24.19 19.46 8.35
N ARG A 256 23.05 20.14 8.31
CA ARG A 256 21.73 19.52 8.30
C ARG A 256 21.13 19.63 6.92
N PRO A 257 20.66 18.53 6.31
CA PRO A 257 19.83 18.66 5.11
C PRO A 257 18.58 19.49 5.41
N ASP A 258 18.25 20.40 4.52
CA ASP A 258 17.01 21.20 4.62
C ASP A 258 15.82 20.38 4.08
N ALA A 259 15.54 19.25 4.76
CA ALA A 259 14.39 18.39 4.46
C ALA A 259 13.60 18.14 5.73
N ALA A 260 12.28 18.05 5.62
CA ALA A 260 11.38 17.99 6.77
C ALA A 260 11.65 16.80 7.70
N ASN A 261 12.16 15.66 7.16
CA ASN A 261 12.52 14.48 7.94
C ASN A 261 13.77 14.67 8.84
N PHE A 262 14.52 15.77 8.69
CA PHE A 262 15.61 16.15 9.58
C PHE A 262 15.21 17.24 10.60
N HIS A 263 13.95 17.63 10.66
CA HIS A 263 13.45 18.54 11.68
C HIS A 263 13.21 17.80 13.01
N VAL A 264 13.92 18.22 14.06
CA VAL A 264 13.85 17.59 15.39
C VAL A 264 12.41 17.48 15.93
N PRO A 265 11.57 18.53 15.89
CA PRO A 265 10.19 18.42 16.39
C PRO A 265 9.36 17.38 15.66
N LEU A 266 9.53 17.21 14.35
CA LEU A 266 8.85 16.18 13.57
C LEU A 266 9.29 14.79 14.02
N ARG A 267 10.59 14.58 14.17
CA ARG A 267 11.16 13.29 14.58
C ARG A 267 10.77 12.90 16.01
N LEU A 268 10.75 13.87 16.93
CA LEU A 268 10.25 13.64 18.30
C LEU A 268 8.78 13.25 18.28
N ARG A 269 7.96 13.91 17.46
CA ARG A 269 6.56 13.53 17.27
C ARG A 269 6.41 12.10 16.74
N VAL A 270 7.24 11.71 15.76
CA VAL A 270 7.26 10.33 15.24
C VAL A 270 7.58 9.34 16.37
N LEU A 271 8.62 9.58 17.18
CA LEU A 271 8.96 8.72 18.32
C LEU A 271 7.80 8.60 19.31
N LEU A 272 7.18 9.71 19.69
CA LEU A 272 6.04 9.71 20.62
C LEU A 272 4.86 8.90 20.04
N GLU A 273 4.57 9.04 18.75
CA GLU A 273 3.51 8.28 18.08
C GLU A 273 3.81 6.78 17.99
N VAL A 274 5.07 6.40 17.78
CA VAL A 274 5.51 5.01 17.80
C VAL A 274 5.39 4.43 19.21
N LEU A 275 5.86 5.15 20.24
CA LEU A 275 5.76 4.74 21.63
C LEU A 275 4.29 4.58 22.09
N ALA A 276 3.44 5.54 21.75
CA ALA A 276 2.01 5.46 22.07
C ALA A 276 1.31 4.24 21.43
N ARG A 277 1.81 3.79 20.28
CA ARG A 277 1.27 2.60 19.58
C ARG A 277 1.99 1.30 19.93
N LEU A 278 3.04 1.34 20.74
CA LEU A 278 3.85 0.17 21.07
C LEU A 278 3.02 -1.01 21.64
N PRO A 279 2.08 -0.81 22.60
CA PRO A 279 1.30 -1.92 23.14
C PRO A 279 0.52 -2.67 22.08
N ILE A 280 -0.21 -1.95 21.22
CA ILE A 280 -0.98 -2.57 20.13
C ILE A 280 -0.06 -3.19 19.07
N THR A 281 1.10 -2.58 18.81
CA THR A 281 2.09 -3.09 17.86
C THR A 281 2.68 -4.43 18.31
N VAL A 282 2.93 -4.59 19.62
CA VAL A 282 3.39 -5.87 20.22
C VAL A 282 2.32 -6.95 20.06
N ILE A 283 1.06 -6.63 20.32
CA ILE A 283 -0.07 -7.56 20.12
C ILE A 283 -0.16 -7.95 18.63
N GLN A 284 -0.03 -6.98 17.73
CA GLN A 284 -0.06 -7.25 16.29
C GLN A 284 1.12 -8.12 15.86
N ARG A 285 2.34 -7.86 16.37
CA ARG A 285 3.51 -8.70 16.12
C ARG A 285 3.27 -10.14 16.55
N TRP A 286 2.69 -10.35 17.74
CA TRP A 286 2.35 -11.69 18.22
C TRP A 286 1.34 -12.38 17.31
N LYS A 287 0.26 -11.68 16.89
CA LYS A 287 -0.72 -12.22 15.93
C LYS A 287 -0.08 -12.57 14.60
N ILE A 288 0.83 -11.75 14.07
CA ILE A 288 1.59 -12.03 12.86
C ILE A 288 2.48 -13.26 13.05
N SER A 289 3.16 -13.38 14.20
CA SER A 289 3.99 -14.57 14.49
C SER A 289 3.19 -15.86 14.46
N ARG A 290 1.95 -15.86 14.95
CA ARG A 290 1.08 -17.06 14.94
C ARG A 290 0.59 -17.46 13.56
N ARG A 291 0.62 -16.54 12.61
CA ARG A 291 0.18 -16.76 11.21
C ARG A 291 1.36 -17.01 10.27
N ALA A 292 2.57 -16.70 10.71
CA ALA A 292 3.78 -16.87 9.92
C ALA A 292 4.15 -18.34 9.78
N THR A 293 4.45 -18.77 8.57
CA THR A 293 5.01 -20.07 8.20
C THR A 293 6.48 -19.96 7.85
N VAL A 294 6.97 -18.74 7.56
CA VAL A 294 8.36 -18.44 7.24
C VAL A 294 8.99 -17.58 8.35
N ASP A 295 10.20 -17.93 8.76
CA ASP A 295 10.92 -17.17 9.78
C ASP A 295 11.26 -15.74 9.28
N ARG A 296 11.13 -14.76 10.16
CA ARG A 296 11.42 -13.34 9.85
C ARG A 296 12.83 -13.11 9.34
N ARG A 297 13.81 -13.89 9.84
CA ARG A 297 15.21 -13.77 9.42
C ARG A 297 15.42 -14.29 8.01
N VAL A 298 14.63 -15.29 7.59
CA VAL A 298 14.65 -15.81 6.21
C VAL A 298 14.15 -14.74 5.28
N VAL A 299 12.94 -14.21 5.50
CA VAL A 299 12.38 -13.12 4.68
C VAL A 299 13.32 -11.90 4.64
N TRP A 300 13.90 -11.51 5.78
CA TRP A 300 14.83 -10.38 5.83
C TRP A 300 16.08 -10.63 4.98
N ARG A 301 16.72 -11.79 5.11
CA ARG A 301 17.95 -12.13 4.36
C ARG A 301 17.70 -12.24 2.86
N GLU A 302 16.53 -12.71 2.48
CA GLU A 302 16.16 -12.90 1.07
C GLU A 302 15.88 -11.57 0.38
N TRP A 303 15.25 -10.63 1.06
CA TRP A 303 14.68 -9.45 0.42
C TRP A 303 15.31 -8.11 0.83
N ALA A 304 15.93 -7.99 1.99
CA ALA A 304 16.47 -6.72 2.44
C ALA A 304 17.81 -6.37 1.77
N GLY A 305 17.89 -5.18 1.17
CA GLY A 305 19.10 -4.66 0.54
C GLY A 305 19.41 -5.21 -0.85
N ARG A 306 18.41 -5.82 -1.49
CA ARG A 306 18.50 -6.31 -2.87
C ARG A 306 17.77 -5.41 -3.85
#